data_8bbf98dafdc96dcb21622b1cce9afbbe
#
_entry.id   8bbf98dafdc96dcb21622b1cce9afbbe
#
_cell.length_a   1.000
_cell.length_b   1.000
_cell.length_c   1.000
_cell.angle_alpha   90.00
_cell.angle_beta   90.00
_cell.angle_gamma   90.00
#
_symmetry.space_group_name_H-M   'P 1'
#
loop_
_entity.id
_entity.type
_entity.pdbx_description
1 polymer ?
#
loop_
_entity_poly.entity_id
_entity_poly.type
_entity_poly.pdbx_seq_one_letter_code
_entity_poly.pdbx_strand_id
1 'polypeptide(L)'
;SGGDGTPWYLSGLDIIPGGIDADKQGWNIKREGTLILRKKRNPTPLAVRRIELVPPSFEKPYAYDLEIGDYVQPYGKGKTPDLVFRSVLLRNDGPMDLDYRLDVSFSNPGDGIISTEQNLWCTLRSPHYLAPNAQYQNKWIYTRTVKPGGGGKTSANPNRCFYLRVRTKLDTAGKIMSANYAKIYGDFPKFVYFYNPSPNDRNLEFDPDKNLAKDGPRVWMEQFGL
;
A
#
# COMPACT_ATOMS: atom_id res chain seq x y z
N SER A 1 0.80 28.21 4.44
CA SER A 1 -0.40 28.28 5.29
C SER A 1 -1.52 28.94 4.49
N GLY A 2 -2.71 28.35 4.49
CA GLY A 2 -3.91 29.02 3.97
C GLY A 2 -4.25 30.22 4.88
N GLY A 3 -4.86 31.26 4.33
CA GLY A 3 -5.18 32.48 5.09
C GLY A 3 -6.05 32.30 6.32
N ASP A 4 -6.57 31.12 6.59
CA ASP A 4 -7.35 30.72 7.77
C ASP A 4 -6.52 29.99 8.85
N GLY A 5 -5.19 29.92 8.68
CA GLY A 5 -4.30 29.22 9.59
C GLY A 5 -4.30 27.70 9.46
N THR A 6 -5.12 27.11 8.57
CA THR A 6 -5.16 25.67 8.36
C THR A 6 -3.88 25.19 7.67
N PRO A 7 -3.17 24.20 8.22
CA PRO A 7 -1.95 23.69 7.59
C PRO A 7 -2.27 22.96 6.29
N TRP A 8 -1.45 23.19 5.29
CA TRP A 8 -1.49 22.53 4.00
C TRP A 8 -0.35 21.53 3.89
N TYR A 9 -0.51 20.51 3.08
CA TYR A 9 0.56 19.60 2.71
C TYR A 9 0.60 19.40 1.20
N LEU A 10 1.78 19.06 0.70
CA LEU A 10 1.95 18.68 -0.68
C LEU A 10 1.25 17.34 -0.93
N SER A 11 0.24 17.32 -1.77
CA SER A 11 -0.51 16.11 -2.11
C SER A 11 -0.27 15.62 -3.52
N GLY A 12 0.36 16.44 -4.36
CA GLY A 12 0.65 16.08 -5.74
C GLY A 12 1.73 16.99 -6.33
N LEU A 13 2.53 16.43 -7.21
CA LEU A 13 3.44 17.12 -8.09
C LEU A 13 3.23 16.55 -9.49
N ASP A 14 2.68 17.36 -10.37
CA ASP A 14 2.50 17.01 -11.77
C ASP A 14 3.62 17.67 -12.58
N ILE A 15 4.53 16.88 -13.12
CA ILE A 15 5.59 17.35 -14.00
C ILE A 15 5.20 16.94 -15.42
N ILE A 16 4.75 17.90 -16.19
CA ILE A 16 4.50 17.69 -17.61
C ILE A 16 5.85 17.88 -18.31
N PRO A 17 6.37 16.88 -19.05
CA PRO A 17 7.53 17.08 -19.89
C PRO A 17 7.19 18.16 -20.91
N GLY A 18 7.71 19.35 -20.73
CA GLY A 18 7.62 20.41 -21.73
C GLY A 18 8.35 20.01 -23.00
N GLY A 19 7.94 20.51 -24.13
CA GLY A 19 8.62 20.30 -25.40
C GLY A 19 10.09 20.72 -25.34
N ILE A 20 10.91 20.10 -26.15
CA ILE A 20 12.31 20.50 -26.34
C ILE A 20 12.29 21.70 -27.28
N ASP A 21 12.56 22.88 -26.76
CA ASP A 21 12.85 24.05 -27.59
C ASP A 21 14.36 24.09 -27.88
N ALA A 22 14.73 23.88 -29.13
CA ALA A 22 16.08 24.07 -29.60
C ALA A 22 16.20 25.54 -30.02
N ASP A 23 16.68 26.38 -29.14
CA ASP A 23 17.08 27.74 -29.52
C ASP A 23 18.56 27.79 -29.98
N LYS A 24 18.98 28.94 -30.49
CA LYS A 24 20.34 29.12 -31.00
C LYS A 24 21.45 28.99 -29.94
N GLN A 25 21.12 28.76 -28.67
CA GLN A 25 22.06 28.68 -27.54
C GLN A 25 22.12 27.30 -26.88
N GLY A 26 21.32 26.32 -27.30
CA GLY A 26 21.33 24.98 -26.76
C GLY A 26 19.94 24.40 -26.49
N TRP A 27 19.90 23.18 -25.91
CA TRP A 27 18.69 22.49 -25.62
C TRP A 27 18.09 22.98 -24.28
N ASN A 28 17.02 23.78 -24.35
CA ASN A 28 16.25 24.16 -23.17
C ASN A 28 15.06 23.19 -22.98
N ILE A 29 15.11 22.39 -21.92
CA ILE A 29 13.98 21.56 -21.52
C ILE A 29 13.05 22.44 -20.69
N LYS A 30 11.95 22.91 -21.28
CA LYS A 30 10.87 23.51 -20.50
C LYS A 30 10.15 22.43 -19.73
N ARG A 31 10.15 22.52 -18.41
CA ARG A 31 9.38 21.67 -17.53
C ARG A 31 8.32 22.53 -16.84
N GLU A 32 7.07 22.21 -17.06
CA GLU A 32 5.98 22.78 -16.30
C GLU A 32 5.59 21.79 -15.22
N GLY A 33 5.40 22.25 -14.00
CA GLY A 33 4.98 21.41 -12.89
C GLY A 33 3.78 22.02 -12.18
N THR A 34 2.77 21.24 -11.90
CA THR A 34 1.63 21.63 -11.07
C THR A 34 1.81 21.10 -9.66
N LEU A 35 1.88 22.02 -8.69
CA LEU A 35 1.95 21.70 -7.28
C LEU A 35 0.54 21.63 -6.70
N ILE A 36 0.10 20.44 -6.27
CA ILE A 36 -1.21 20.26 -5.70
C ILE A 36 -1.10 20.27 -4.17
N LEU A 37 -1.60 21.35 -3.55
CA LEU A 37 -1.69 21.47 -2.10
C LEU A 37 -3.09 21.08 -1.62
N ARG A 38 -3.16 20.37 -0.51
CA ARG A 38 -4.43 19.99 0.13
C ARG A 38 -4.43 20.38 1.60
N LYS A 39 -5.59 20.79 2.08
CA LYS A 39 -5.80 21.04 3.52
C LYS A 39 -5.72 19.73 4.29
N LYS A 40 -4.98 19.73 5.41
CA LYS A 40 -5.11 18.68 6.42
C LYS A 40 -6.52 18.77 7.01
N ARG A 41 -7.21 17.63 7.08
CA ARG A 41 -8.57 17.55 7.61
C ARG A 41 -8.57 17.09 9.05
N ASN A 42 -8.10 15.86 9.25
CA ASN A 42 -8.06 15.22 10.56
C ASN A 42 -6.92 14.19 10.57
N PRO A 43 -5.63 14.63 10.48
CA PRO A 43 -4.51 13.70 10.48
C PRO A 43 -4.46 12.90 11.77
N THR A 44 -4.26 11.60 11.65
CA THR A 44 -4.25 10.66 12.77
C THR A 44 -2.94 9.87 12.81
N PRO A 45 -2.47 9.47 14.02
CA PRO A 45 -1.35 8.55 14.13
C PRO A 45 -1.66 7.21 13.50
N LEU A 46 -0.86 6.78 12.54
CA LEU A 46 -0.96 5.48 11.88
C LEU A 46 0.36 4.74 11.99
N ALA A 47 0.32 3.41 12.02
CA ALA A 47 1.53 2.61 11.83
C ALA A 47 1.83 2.52 10.32
N VAL A 48 2.92 3.17 9.90
CA VAL A 48 3.32 3.23 8.49
C VAL A 48 4.60 2.48 8.29
N ARG A 49 4.57 1.48 7.39
CA ARG A 49 5.74 0.66 7.07
C ARG A 49 5.82 0.37 5.57
N ARG A 50 7.05 0.22 5.11
CA ARG A 50 7.35 -0.33 3.79
C ARG A 50 7.65 -1.81 3.93
N ILE A 51 7.05 -2.62 3.06
CA ILE A 51 7.26 -4.06 3.03
C ILE A 51 7.77 -4.47 1.66
N GLU A 52 8.72 -5.38 1.69
CA GLU A 52 9.05 -6.27 0.59
C GLU A 52 8.89 -7.70 1.12
N LEU A 53 7.82 -8.37 0.69
CA LEU A 53 7.50 -9.71 1.18
C LEU A 53 8.54 -10.71 0.69
N VAL A 54 9.32 -11.24 1.60
CA VAL A 54 10.19 -12.40 1.37
C VAL A 54 9.50 -13.60 1.98
N PRO A 55 9.01 -14.56 1.18
CA PRO A 55 8.28 -15.70 1.70
C PRO A 55 9.17 -16.54 2.66
N PRO A 56 8.80 -16.69 3.94
CA PRO A 56 9.53 -17.56 4.85
C PRO A 56 9.29 -19.06 4.56
N SER A 57 8.24 -19.33 3.78
CA SER A 57 7.90 -20.68 3.33
C SER A 57 7.20 -20.62 1.98
N PHE A 58 7.47 -21.63 1.13
CA PHE A 58 6.64 -21.90 -0.04
C PHE A 58 5.63 -23.01 0.30
N GLU A 59 4.46 -22.96 -0.33
CA GLU A 59 3.33 -23.88 -0.17
C GLU A 59 2.59 -23.81 1.20
N LYS A 60 3.31 -23.52 2.28
CA LYS A 60 2.70 -23.37 3.60
C LYS A 60 2.23 -21.92 3.82
N PRO A 61 1.03 -21.73 4.37
CA PRO A 61 0.58 -20.40 4.76
C PRO A 61 1.48 -19.77 5.82
N TYR A 62 1.66 -18.47 5.73
CA TYR A 62 2.31 -17.63 6.73
C TYR A 62 1.52 -16.33 6.89
N ALA A 63 1.54 -15.73 8.06
CA ALA A 63 0.72 -14.57 8.35
C ALA A 63 1.57 -13.36 8.75
N TYR A 64 0.99 -12.18 8.63
CA TYR A 64 1.63 -10.91 8.94
C TYR A 64 0.72 -10.06 9.84
N ASP A 65 1.32 -9.48 10.87
CA ASP A 65 0.70 -8.56 11.82
C ASP A 65 1.00 -7.11 11.41
N LEU A 66 -0.02 -6.37 11.01
CA LEU A 66 0.13 -5.00 10.52
C LEU A 66 0.52 -4.00 11.62
N GLU A 67 0.13 -4.27 12.86
CA GLU A 67 0.44 -3.39 14.00
C GLU A 67 1.89 -3.58 14.44
N ILE A 68 2.32 -4.81 14.64
CA ILE A 68 3.69 -5.15 15.02
C ILE A 68 4.65 -4.92 13.85
N GLY A 69 4.19 -5.14 12.61
CA GLY A 69 4.99 -5.01 11.41
C GLY A 69 5.94 -6.18 11.19
N ASP A 70 5.50 -7.39 11.51
CA ASP A 70 6.31 -8.60 11.39
C ASP A 70 5.44 -9.81 11.09
N TYR A 71 6.07 -10.89 10.60
CA TYR A 71 5.40 -12.17 10.44
C TYR A 71 4.92 -12.70 11.79
N VAL A 72 3.79 -13.41 11.77
CA VAL A 72 3.31 -14.15 12.94
C VAL A 72 4.19 -15.41 13.13
N GLN A 73 4.29 -15.85 14.39
CA GLN A 73 5.04 -17.07 14.70
C GLN A 73 4.60 -18.27 13.84
N PRO A 74 5.55 -19.16 13.43
CA PRO A 74 6.94 -19.24 13.91
C PRO A 74 7.92 -18.35 13.14
N TYR A 75 7.49 -17.54 12.20
CA TYR A 75 8.35 -16.82 11.26
C TYR A 75 8.77 -15.42 11.73
N GLY A 76 8.16 -14.90 12.77
CA GLY A 76 8.44 -13.59 13.35
C GLY A 76 7.84 -13.43 14.74
N LYS A 77 7.72 -12.18 15.21
CA LYS A 77 7.20 -11.80 16.53
C LYS A 77 5.76 -11.26 16.51
N GLY A 78 5.13 -11.23 15.32
CA GLY A 78 3.73 -10.84 15.16
C GLY A 78 2.79 -11.73 15.97
N LYS A 79 1.65 -11.19 16.37
CA LYS A 79 0.67 -11.85 17.24
C LYS A 79 -0.66 -12.09 16.56
N THR A 80 -1.05 -11.17 15.69
CA THR A 80 -2.36 -11.18 15.02
C THR A 80 -2.21 -11.42 13.52
N PRO A 81 -2.85 -12.46 12.97
CA PRO A 81 -2.76 -12.76 11.54
C PRO A 81 -3.70 -11.84 10.74
N ASP A 82 -3.31 -10.58 10.54
CA ASP A 82 -4.10 -9.60 9.78
C ASP A 82 -4.14 -9.94 8.29
N LEU A 83 -3.01 -10.38 7.73
CA LEU A 83 -2.89 -10.86 6.35
C LEU A 83 -2.34 -12.28 6.39
N VAL A 84 -2.94 -13.18 5.63
CA VAL A 84 -2.46 -14.56 5.47
C VAL A 84 -2.00 -14.74 4.03
N PHE A 85 -0.77 -15.15 3.85
CA PHE A 85 -0.11 -15.35 2.58
C PHE A 85 0.13 -16.83 2.30
N ARG A 86 0.04 -17.21 1.04
CA ARG A 86 0.53 -18.49 0.53
C ARG A 86 1.30 -18.24 -0.76
N SER A 87 2.59 -18.50 -0.74
CA SER A 87 3.51 -18.38 -1.88
C SER A 87 3.68 -19.72 -2.56
N VAL A 88 3.42 -19.77 -3.86
CA VAL A 88 3.46 -20.99 -4.65
C VAL A 88 4.37 -20.78 -5.87
N LEU A 89 5.35 -21.66 -6.04
CA LEU A 89 6.11 -21.78 -7.29
C LEU A 89 5.42 -22.82 -8.17
N LEU A 90 4.64 -22.34 -9.15
CA LEU A 90 3.93 -23.22 -10.08
C LEU A 90 4.87 -23.89 -11.07
N ARG A 91 5.98 -23.21 -11.38
CA ARG A 91 7.10 -23.70 -12.19
C ARG A 91 8.36 -23.01 -11.70
N ASN A 92 9.46 -23.77 -11.64
CA ASN A 92 10.75 -23.25 -11.18
C ASN A 92 11.89 -23.98 -11.92
N ASP A 93 12.19 -23.53 -13.13
CA ASP A 93 13.30 -24.03 -13.95
C ASP A 93 14.55 -23.17 -13.82
N GLY A 94 14.56 -22.29 -12.80
CA GLY A 94 15.66 -21.39 -12.44
C GLY A 94 15.18 -19.95 -12.23
N PRO A 95 16.07 -19.04 -11.78
CA PRO A 95 15.71 -17.67 -11.44
C PRO A 95 15.19 -16.84 -12.62
N MET A 96 15.50 -17.24 -13.84
CA MET A 96 15.08 -16.60 -15.10
C MET A 96 13.96 -17.36 -15.81
N ASP A 97 13.41 -18.42 -15.20
CA ASP A 97 12.32 -19.22 -15.77
C ASP A 97 11.44 -19.78 -14.65
N LEU A 98 10.48 -18.97 -14.21
CA LEU A 98 9.60 -19.34 -13.11
C LEU A 98 8.18 -18.77 -13.30
N ASP A 99 7.21 -19.48 -12.72
CA ASP A 99 5.84 -19.01 -12.51
C ASP A 99 5.56 -18.99 -11.01
N TYR A 100 5.26 -17.81 -10.50
CA TYR A 100 5.02 -17.53 -9.09
C TYR A 100 3.59 -17.02 -8.87
N ARG A 101 2.96 -17.52 -7.82
CA ARG A 101 1.67 -17.04 -7.34
C ARG A 101 1.74 -16.73 -5.84
N LEU A 102 1.17 -15.60 -5.45
CA LEU A 102 0.95 -15.21 -4.08
C LEU A 102 -0.55 -15.09 -3.85
N ASP A 103 -1.10 -15.94 -3.02
CA ASP A 103 -2.46 -15.83 -2.51
C ASP A 103 -2.42 -14.97 -1.24
N VAL A 104 -3.29 -13.96 -1.18
CA VAL A 104 -3.52 -13.12 -0.01
C VAL A 104 -4.93 -13.41 0.48
N SER A 105 -5.08 -13.74 1.75
CA SER A 105 -6.36 -14.04 2.40
C SER A 105 -6.40 -13.48 3.82
N PHE A 106 -7.50 -13.71 4.53
CA PHE A 106 -7.76 -13.17 5.86
C PHE A 106 -8.22 -14.26 6.79
N SER A 107 -7.89 -14.12 8.09
CA SER A 107 -8.23 -15.13 9.10
C SER A 107 -9.62 -14.97 9.70
N ASN A 108 -10.16 -13.74 9.75
CA ASN A 108 -11.47 -13.50 10.37
C ASN A 108 -12.58 -13.33 9.33
N PRO A 109 -13.78 -13.85 9.61
CA PRO A 109 -14.97 -13.49 8.85
C PRO A 109 -15.19 -11.98 8.85
N GLY A 110 -15.51 -11.43 7.68
CA GLY A 110 -15.71 -9.99 7.53
C GLY A 110 -14.44 -9.19 7.26
N ASP A 111 -13.25 -9.73 7.48
CA ASP A 111 -12.00 -9.12 6.99
C ASP A 111 -11.91 -9.18 5.47
N GLY A 112 -11.11 -8.30 4.88
CA GLY A 112 -10.96 -8.31 3.43
C GLY A 112 -10.17 -7.15 2.85
N ILE A 113 -10.17 -7.12 1.53
CA ILE A 113 -9.40 -6.22 0.69
C ILE A 113 -10.29 -5.62 -0.42
N ILE A 114 -10.09 -4.34 -0.70
CA ILE A 114 -10.67 -3.66 -1.87
C ILE A 114 -9.49 -3.11 -2.67
N SER A 115 -9.43 -3.43 -3.96
CA SER A 115 -8.50 -2.77 -4.88
C SER A 115 -9.13 -1.52 -5.48
N THR A 116 -8.33 -0.48 -5.64
CA THR A 116 -8.69 0.72 -6.38
C THR A 116 -7.50 1.17 -7.21
N GLU A 117 -7.78 1.81 -8.33
CA GLU A 117 -6.73 2.38 -9.16
C GLU A 117 -6.62 3.88 -8.88
N GLN A 118 -5.39 4.35 -8.79
CA GLN A 118 -5.08 5.77 -8.65
C GLN A 118 -4.02 6.13 -9.67
N ASN A 119 -4.19 7.27 -10.31
CA ASN A 119 -3.13 7.82 -11.13
C ASN A 119 -2.05 8.39 -10.21
N LEU A 120 -1.03 7.60 -9.92
CA LEU A 120 0.08 7.97 -9.03
C LEU A 120 1.02 9.01 -9.65
N TRP A 121 0.91 9.25 -10.96
CA TRP A 121 1.72 10.26 -11.66
C TRP A 121 1.22 11.69 -11.43
N CYS A 122 -0.10 11.85 -11.24
CA CYS A 122 -0.74 13.16 -11.09
C CYS A 122 -1.01 13.55 -9.64
N THR A 123 -0.96 12.60 -8.72
CA THR A 123 -1.22 12.89 -7.31
C THR A 123 -0.23 12.14 -6.46
N LEU A 124 0.70 12.85 -5.87
CA LEU A 124 1.45 12.31 -4.76
C LEU A 124 0.45 11.83 -3.70
N ARG A 125 -0.07 10.62 -3.95
CA ARG A 125 -0.97 9.89 -3.06
C ARG A 125 -2.24 10.65 -2.72
N SER A 126 -3.13 10.64 -3.70
CA SER A 126 -4.48 11.12 -3.49
C SER A 126 -5.02 10.58 -2.17
N PRO A 127 -5.47 11.46 -1.31
CA PRO A 127 -5.98 11.07 -0.03
C PRO A 127 -7.35 10.44 -0.18
N HIS A 128 -7.43 9.16 -0.33
CA HIS A 128 -8.59 8.46 0.15
C HIS A 128 -8.42 8.35 1.66
N TYR A 129 -8.90 9.35 2.38
CA TYR A 129 -8.75 9.43 3.83
C TYR A 129 -9.67 8.48 4.58
N LEU A 130 -10.74 8.00 3.94
CA LEU A 130 -11.70 7.11 4.58
C LEU A 130 -11.71 5.75 3.88
N ALA A 131 -11.49 4.71 4.65
CA ALA A 131 -11.71 3.35 4.19
C ALA A 131 -13.19 3.15 3.78
N PRO A 132 -13.49 2.46 2.67
CA PRO A 132 -14.86 2.14 2.27
C PRO A 132 -15.63 1.33 3.31
N ASN A 133 -16.98 1.38 3.28
CA ASN A 133 -17.81 0.62 4.21
C ASN A 133 -18.13 -0.80 3.75
N ALA A 134 -18.06 -1.06 2.46
CA ALA A 134 -18.58 -2.29 1.86
C ALA A 134 -17.67 -2.83 0.76
N GLN A 135 -18.02 -3.98 0.20
CA GLN A 135 -17.38 -4.62 -0.95
C GLN A 135 -15.96 -5.16 -0.70
N TYR A 136 -15.61 -5.49 0.53
CA TYR A 136 -14.37 -6.16 0.83
C TYR A 136 -14.41 -7.62 0.36
N GLN A 137 -13.42 -8.00 -0.44
CA GLN A 137 -13.21 -9.37 -0.90
C GLN A 137 -12.30 -10.09 0.09
N ASN A 138 -12.57 -11.36 0.37
CA ASN A 138 -11.79 -12.15 1.32
C ASN A 138 -10.48 -12.71 0.74
N LYS A 139 -10.19 -12.42 -0.53
CA LYS A 139 -9.01 -12.93 -1.23
C LYS A 139 -8.50 -11.98 -2.29
N TRP A 140 -7.18 -11.95 -2.46
CA TRP A 140 -6.48 -11.35 -3.58
C TRP A 140 -5.41 -12.30 -4.12
N ILE A 141 -5.14 -12.27 -5.42
CA ILE A 141 -4.12 -13.11 -6.05
C ILE A 141 -3.17 -12.21 -6.84
N TYR A 142 -1.88 -12.38 -6.56
CA TYR A 142 -0.81 -11.83 -7.36
C TYR A 142 -0.10 -12.95 -8.13
N THR A 143 0.26 -12.69 -9.39
CA THR A 143 1.00 -13.63 -10.23
C THR A 143 2.17 -12.96 -10.91
N ARG A 144 3.24 -13.73 -11.10
CA ARG A 144 4.42 -13.30 -11.85
C ARG A 144 4.97 -14.49 -12.65
N THR A 145 5.18 -14.27 -13.94
CA THR A 145 5.92 -15.18 -14.82
C THR A 145 7.22 -14.52 -15.22
N VAL A 146 8.32 -15.25 -15.16
CA VAL A 146 9.62 -14.86 -15.72
C VAL A 146 9.99 -15.89 -16.77
N LYS A 147 10.48 -15.45 -17.92
CA LYS A 147 10.91 -16.33 -19.01
C LYS A 147 12.33 -16.00 -19.45
N PRO A 148 13.11 -16.98 -19.93
CA PRO A 148 14.41 -16.75 -20.54
C PRO A 148 14.30 -15.70 -21.68
N GLY A 149 15.33 -14.87 -21.81
CA GLY A 149 15.34 -13.81 -22.82
C GLY A 149 14.56 -12.53 -22.46
N GLY A 150 14.12 -12.38 -21.18
CA GLY A 150 13.51 -11.15 -20.67
C GLY A 150 12.00 -11.02 -20.90
N GLY A 151 11.35 -12.08 -21.42
CA GLY A 151 9.90 -12.14 -21.51
C GLY A 151 9.28 -12.47 -20.15
N GLY A 152 8.49 -11.56 -19.58
CA GLY A 152 7.80 -11.83 -18.32
C GLY A 152 6.45 -11.12 -18.25
N LYS A 153 5.57 -11.62 -17.38
CA LYS A 153 4.26 -11.00 -17.09
C LYS A 153 4.08 -10.89 -15.59
N THR A 154 3.42 -9.85 -15.17
CA THR A 154 3.02 -9.66 -13.77
C THR A 154 1.61 -9.13 -13.70
N SER A 155 0.86 -9.53 -12.70
CA SER A 155 -0.44 -8.93 -12.38
C SER A 155 -0.31 -7.64 -11.56
N ALA A 156 0.91 -7.27 -11.15
CA ALA A 156 1.13 -6.00 -10.47
C ALA A 156 0.75 -4.82 -11.36
N ASN A 157 0.09 -3.85 -10.74
CA ASN A 157 -0.23 -2.58 -11.37
C ASN A 157 0.37 -1.47 -10.51
N PRO A 158 1.31 -0.65 -11.02
CA PRO A 158 1.97 0.41 -10.25
C PRO A 158 0.98 1.49 -9.76
N ASN A 159 -0.17 1.61 -10.42
CA ASN A 159 -1.22 2.55 -10.03
C ASN A 159 -2.25 1.94 -9.06
N ARG A 160 -2.04 0.71 -8.60
CA ARG A 160 -2.96 0.06 -7.68
C ARG A 160 -2.74 0.49 -6.25
N CYS A 161 -3.85 0.65 -5.56
CA CYS A 161 -3.93 0.86 -4.12
C CYS A 161 -4.95 -0.10 -3.55
N PHE A 162 -4.85 -0.38 -2.25
CA PHE A 162 -5.81 -1.22 -1.58
C PHE A 162 -6.29 -0.59 -0.29
N TYR A 163 -7.52 -0.93 0.09
CA TYR A 163 -8.04 -0.80 1.45
C TYR A 163 -8.16 -2.16 2.08
N LEU A 164 -7.81 -2.24 3.35
CA LEU A 164 -7.95 -3.43 4.17
C LEU A 164 -8.94 -3.15 5.29
N ARG A 165 -9.76 -4.13 5.58
CA ARG A 165 -10.51 -4.27 6.83
C ARG A 165 -10.01 -5.53 7.50
N VAL A 166 -9.53 -5.39 8.73
CA VAL A 166 -8.90 -6.48 9.50
C VAL A 166 -9.39 -6.47 10.94
N ARG A 167 -9.15 -7.56 11.66
CA ARG A 167 -9.54 -7.71 13.07
C ARG A 167 -11.04 -7.51 13.29
N THR A 168 -11.84 -7.86 12.30
CA THR A 168 -13.30 -7.73 12.37
C THR A 168 -13.87 -8.62 13.44
N LYS A 169 -14.71 -8.06 14.28
CA LYS A 169 -15.54 -8.79 15.24
C LYS A 169 -17.00 -8.68 14.81
N LEU A 170 -17.66 -9.81 14.70
CA LEU A 170 -19.07 -9.89 14.33
C LEU A 170 -19.91 -10.21 15.56
N ASP A 171 -21.15 -9.74 15.59
CA ASP A 171 -22.17 -10.22 16.53
C ASP A 171 -22.76 -11.55 16.06
N THR A 172 -23.69 -12.08 16.84
CA THR A 172 -24.38 -13.35 16.55
C THR A 172 -25.24 -13.30 15.27
N ALA A 173 -25.59 -12.12 14.79
CA ALA A 173 -26.33 -11.89 13.55
C ALA A 173 -25.40 -11.66 12.34
N GLY A 174 -24.07 -11.72 12.54
CA GLY A 174 -23.09 -11.47 11.49
C GLY A 174 -22.83 -9.99 11.18
N LYS A 175 -23.33 -9.07 11.99
CA LYS A 175 -23.10 -7.64 11.86
C LYS A 175 -21.74 -7.26 12.45
N ILE A 176 -21.03 -6.35 11.79
CA ILE A 176 -19.73 -5.86 12.26
C ILE A 176 -19.93 -5.03 13.54
N MET A 177 -19.32 -5.47 14.61
CA MET A 177 -19.23 -4.77 15.89
C MET A 177 -17.99 -3.89 15.97
N SER A 178 -16.86 -4.41 15.50
CA SER A 178 -15.62 -3.64 15.41
C SER A 178 -14.73 -4.14 14.28
N ALA A 179 -13.91 -3.26 13.73
CA ALA A 179 -12.87 -3.59 12.77
C ALA A 179 -11.77 -2.54 12.80
N ASN A 180 -10.56 -2.90 12.39
CA ASN A 180 -9.48 -1.98 12.09
C ASN A 180 -9.32 -1.83 10.58
N TYR A 181 -8.75 -0.70 10.17
CA TYR A 181 -8.62 -0.36 8.76
C TYR A 181 -7.18 -0.02 8.40
N ALA A 182 -6.82 -0.33 7.17
CA ALA A 182 -5.55 0.08 6.60
C ALA A 182 -5.71 0.45 5.12
N LYS A 183 -4.71 1.15 4.58
CA LYS A 183 -4.55 1.33 3.14
C LYS A 183 -3.16 0.88 2.73
N ILE A 184 -3.04 0.43 1.49
CA ILE A 184 -1.79 0.02 0.86
C ILE A 184 -1.59 0.88 -0.39
N TYR A 185 -0.38 1.40 -0.55
CA TYR A 185 0.11 1.98 -1.79
C TYR A 185 1.14 1.05 -2.44
N GLY A 186 1.00 0.86 -3.75
CA GLY A 186 1.74 -0.12 -4.51
C GLY A 186 1.01 -1.46 -4.54
N ASP A 187 1.66 -2.46 -5.09
CA ASP A 187 1.09 -3.80 -5.26
C ASP A 187 1.98 -4.86 -4.64
N PHE A 188 1.39 -6.03 -4.39
CA PHE A 188 2.16 -7.19 -3.92
C PHE A 188 3.24 -7.57 -4.93
N PRO A 189 4.40 -8.02 -4.46
CA PRO A 189 4.80 -8.25 -3.06
C PRO A 189 5.49 -7.05 -2.39
N LYS A 190 5.58 -5.87 -3.03
CA LYS A 190 6.32 -4.71 -2.52
C LYS A 190 5.42 -3.48 -2.42
N PHE A 191 5.15 -3.03 -1.20
CA PHE A 191 4.20 -1.95 -0.94
C PHE A 191 4.50 -1.18 0.34
N VAL A 192 3.79 -0.07 0.53
CA VAL A 192 3.71 0.67 1.79
C VAL A 192 2.31 0.59 2.32
N TYR A 193 2.15 0.30 3.60
CA TYR A 193 0.86 0.33 4.24
C TYR A 193 0.76 1.39 5.34
N PHE A 194 -0.46 1.80 5.61
CA PHE A 194 -0.87 2.73 6.66
C PHE A 194 -1.97 2.03 7.45
N TYR A 195 -1.67 1.59 8.66
CA TYR A 195 -2.60 0.86 9.52
C TYR A 195 -3.09 1.77 10.64
N ASN A 196 -4.42 1.84 10.81
CA ASN A 196 -5.04 2.55 11.93
C ASN A 196 -5.35 1.55 13.06
N PRO A 197 -4.67 1.65 14.23
CA PRO A 197 -4.90 0.75 15.36
C PRO A 197 -6.19 1.05 16.12
N SER A 198 -6.84 2.20 15.88
CA SER A 198 -8.09 2.58 16.54
C SER A 198 -9.26 1.81 15.95
N PRO A 199 -9.95 0.93 16.73
CA PRO A 199 -11.08 0.20 16.22
C PRO A 199 -12.21 1.13 15.75
N ASN A 200 -12.90 0.74 14.67
CA ASN A 200 -14.00 1.47 14.04
C ASN A 200 -13.63 2.84 13.44
N ASP A 201 -12.39 3.28 13.58
CA ASP A 201 -11.94 4.49 12.94
C ASP A 201 -11.45 4.20 11.52
N ARG A 202 -12.22 4.65 10.54
CA ARG A 202 -11.94 4.52 9.11
C ARG A 202 -11.01 5.61 8.58
N ASN A 203 -10.58 6.54 9.43
CA ASN A 203 -9.69 7.61 9.05
C ASN A 203 -8.28 7.07 8.76
N LEU A 204 -7.80 7.31 7.55
CA LEU A 204 -6.48 6.90 7.07
C LEU A 204 -5.66 8.11 6.59
N GLU A 205 -6.02 9.31 7.08
CA GLU A 205 -5.19 10.50 6.90
C GLU A 205 -4.02 10.45 7.86
N PHE A 206 -2.83 10.24 7.31
CA PHE A 206 -1.62 10.06 8.10
C PHE A 206 -1.08 11.37 8.65
N ASP A 207 -0.75 11.39 9.95
CA ASP A 207 0.05 12.43 10.59
C ASP A 207 1.54 12.02 10.54
N PRO A 208 2.37 12.65 9.67
CA PRO A 208 3.76 12.26 9.51
C PRO A 208 4.61 12.46 10.75
N ASP A 209 4.20 13.37 11.64
CA ASP A 209 4.90 13.64 12.89
C ASP A 209 4.60 12.59 13.97
N LYS A 210 3.61 11.73 13.74
CA LYS A 210 3.11 10.74 14.69
C LYS A 210 3.05 9.33 14.11
N ASN A 211 4.10 8.90 13.40
CA ASN A 211 4.18 7.50 12.97
C ASN A 211 4.30 6.58 14.18
N LEU A 212 3.35 5.65 14.33
CA LEU A 212 3.36 4.65 15.41
C LEU A 212 4.39 3.54 15.19
N ALA A 213 4.88 3.36 13.97
CA ALA A 213 5.95 2.43 13.67
C ALA A 213 7.31 3.06 13.98
N LYS A 214 7.94 2.67 15.10
CA LYS A 214 9.22 3.25 15.57
C LYS A 214 10.39 3.02 14.60
N ASP A 215 10.33 1.95 13.83
CA ASP A 215 11.30 1.49 12.82
C ASP A 215 10.77 1.70 11.38
N GLY A 216 9.67 2.41 11.26
CA GLY A 216 9.12 2.75 9.95
C GLY A 216 10.01 3.76 9.20
N PRO A 217 10.07 3.67 7.87
CA PRO A 217 10.81 4.64 7.08
C PRO A 217 10.29 6.05 7.39
N ARG A 218 11.16 7.03 7.30
CA ARG A 218 10.73 8.43 7.16
C ARG A 218 10.06 8.54 5.79
N VAL A 219 8.79 8.24 5.75
CA VAL A 219 7.99 7.88 4.57
C VAL A 219 7.98 8.97 3.48
N TRP A 220 8.36 10.18 3.83
CA TRP A 220 8.20 11.35 2.96
C TRP A 220 9.36 11.64 2.04
N MET A 221 10.57 11.29 2.39
CA MET A 221 11.75 11.68 1.58
C MET A 221 12.28 10.58 0.66
N GLU A 222 12.25 9.33 1.09
CA GLU A 222 12.82 8.23 0.30
C GLU A 222 11.93 7.74 -0.85
N GLN A 223 10.65 8.03 -0.82
CA GLN A 223 9.71 7.54 -1.84
C GLN A 223 9.60 8.45 -3.07
N PHE A 224 10.10 9.65 -2.98
CA PHE A 224 10.02 10.64 -4.06
C PHE A 224 11.33 10.88 -4.77
N GLY A 225 12.42 10.25 -4.34
CA GLY A 225 13.75 10.48 -4.93
C GLY A 225 14.22 11.93 -4.77
N LEU A 226 13.77 12.59 -3.69
CA LEU A 226 14.23 13.93 -3.31
C LEU A 226 15.27 13.83 -2.21
#